data_3d0a22af77543db93feaa4f50f6d0ca0
#
_entry.id   3d0a22af77543db93feaa4f50f6d0ca0
#
_cell.length_a   1.000
_cell.length_b   1.000
_cell.length_c   1.000
_cell.angle_alpha   90.00
_cell.angle_beta   90.00
_cell.angle_gamma   90.00
#
_symmetry.space_group_name_H-M   'P 1'
#
loop_
_entity.id
_entity.type
_entity.pdbx_description
1 polymer ?
#
loop_
_entity_poly.entity_id
_entity_poly.type
_entity_poly.pdbx_seq_one_letter_code
_entity_poly.pdbx_strand_id
1 'polypeptide(L)'
;MKLINLILPFWYPLLKFNGHESFPRKVTLFDDPLVVYKNNESDFVIHSDICPHQGASLSKGWITDDKCLSCPYHGFQFYNGSFCKIPNPADKNVNFFNSKYKLKRLGSYYDKNFLFITNVNHSIPDVYYPPEEFDKDFKGVEGLKLIDTNYLSVCENLLDMLHISYVHSFGSRTTPLPSSIKFESINDYHGKSTFLYSPNENTISGYVGNVREVKVENEFILPTTTLTRVFAGDTIKTVFTRSIPVSENKTILYWKIYRNFWMNALGDHMIRKLMIRTLEEDIKILKDVYPEHRKGPISTKYDRTIIEFRKSYKKYLDNI
;
A
#
# COMPACT_ATOMS: atom_id res chain seq x y z
N MET A 1 -18.11 8.87 -2.55
CA MET A 1 -18.22 9.28 -1.12
C MET A 1 -16.92 9.92 -0.74
N LYS A 2 -16.89 11.14 -0.21
CA LYS A 2 -15.61 11.82 0.03
C LYS A 2 -14.88 11.19 1.22
N LEU A 3 -13.57 10.98 1.10
CA LEU A 3 -12.68 10.42 2.15
C LEU A 3 -12.82 11.14 3.51
N ILE A 4 -13.11 12.45 3.46
CA ILE A 4 -13.37 13.27 4.66
C ILE A 4 -14.55 12.73 5.47
N ASN A 5 -15.46 12.00 4.83
CA ASN A 5 -16.65 11.39 5.43
C ASN A 5 -16.53 9.88 5.61
N LEU A 6 -15.48 9.25 5.06
CA LEU A 6 -15.14 7.86 5.34
C LEU A 6 -14.35 7.80 6.64
N ILE A 7 -14.73 6.92 7.53
CA ILE A 7 -13.89 6.57 8.67
C ILE A 7 -12.78 5.68 8.13
N LEU A 8 -11.53 6.14 8.22
CA LEU A 8 -10.37 5.31 7.95
C LEU A 8 -10.02 4.56 9.25
N PRO A 9 -10.42 3.29 9.38
CA PRO A 9 -10.22 2.53 10.60
C PRO A 9 -8.76 2.16 10.85
N PHE A 10 -7.93 2.42 9.85
CA PHE A 10 -6.51 2.07 9.85
C PHE A 10 -5.63 3.24 9.45
N TRP A 11 -4.35 3.08 9.67
CA TRP A 11 -3.32 3.86 9.01
C TRP A 11 -3.06 3.28 7.61
N TYR A 12 -3.43 4.04 6.59
CA TYR A 12 -3.18 3.65 5.19
C TYR A 12 -1.87 4.22 4.69
N PRO A 13 -1.06 3.44 3.96
CA PRO A 13 0.08 4.00 3.25
C PRO A 13 -0.43 4.97 2.18
N LEU A 14 0.14 6.17 2.14
CA LEU A 14 -0.24 7.22 1.20
C LEU A 14 0.84 7.48 0.14
N LEU A 15 2.10 7.54 0.57
CA LEU A 15 3.21 7.93 -0.27
C LEU A 15 4.49 7.24 0.17
N LYS A 16 5.18 6.56 -0.77
CA LYS A 16 6.55 6.09 -0.59
C LYS A 16 7.50 7.22 -0.93
N PHE A 17 8.43 7.49 -0.04
CA PHE A 17 9.46 8.49 -0.26
C PHE A 17 10.69 7.91 -0.97
N ASN A 18 11.27 8.70 -1.87
CA ASN A 18 12.54 8.40 -2.53
C ASN A 18 13.61 9.50 -2.30
N GLY A 19 13.30 10.51 -1.47
CA GLY A 19 14.21 11.60 -1.12
C GLY A 19 14.19 12.80 -2.07
N HIS A 20 13.42 12.76 -3.16
CA HIS A 20 13.36 13.81 -4.17
C HIS A 20 11.99 14.48 -4.29
N GLU A 21 11.14 14.34 -3.28
CA GLU A 21 9.79 14.92 -3.29
C GLU A 21 9.82 16.43 -3.11
N SER A 22 9.12 17.12 -4.03
CA SER A 22 8.79 18.54 -3.87
C SER A 22 7.43 18.73 -3.21
N PHE A 23 7.26 19.79 -2.44
CA PHE A 23 6.03 20.15 -1.74
C PHE A 23 5.67 21.63 -1.99
N PRO A 24 4.37 22.00 -2.02
CA PRO A 24 3.20 21.15 -1.78
C PRO A 24 3.00 20.13 -2.92
N ARG A 25 2.46 18.96 -2.58
CA ARG A 25 2.27 17.85 -3.52
C ARG A 25 0.85 17.33 -3.49
N LYS A 26 0.26 17.11 -4.68
CA LYS A 26 -1.00 16.39 -4.83
C LYS A 26 -0.78 14.89 -4.68
N VAL A 27 -1.63 14.26 -3.90
CA VAL A 27 -1.80 12.80 -3.83
C VAL A 27 -3.29 12.48 -3.89
N THR A 28 -3.63 11.28 -4.27
CA THR A 28 -5.02 10.83 -4.31
C THR A 28 -5.15 9.57 -3.49
N LEU A 29 -6.18 9.50 -2.64
CA LEU A 29 -6.52 8.33 -1.86
C LEU A 29 -8.04 8.15 -1.88
N PHE A 30 -8.52 6.97 -2.29
CA PHE A 30 -9.95 6.66 -2.44
C PHE A 30 -10.71 7.72 -3.26
N ASP A 31 -10.17 8.13 -4.40
CA ASP A 31 -10.68 9.18 -5.29
C ASP A 31 -10.62 10.62 -4.73
N ASP A 32 -10.28 10.82 -3.46
CA ASP A 32 -10.17 12.15 -2.87
C ASP A 32 -8.80 12.79 -3.16
N PRO A 33 -8.79 13.98 -3.75
CA PRO A 33 -7.55 14.73 -3.94
C PRO A 33 -7.10 15.34 -2.61
N LEU A 34 -5.87 15.03 -2.23
CA LEU A 34 -5.23 15.51 -1.03
C LEU A 34 -4.01 16.35 -1.39
N VAL A 35 -3.72 17.37 -0.58
CA VAL A 35 -2.46 18.09 -0.60
C VAL A 35 -1.61 17.65 0.60
N VAL A 36 -0.35 17.34 0.33
CA VAL A 36 0.68 17.06 1.32
C VAL A 36 1.70 18.19 1.28
N TYR A 37 2.04 18.73 2.43
CA TYR A 37 3.12 19.70 2.56
C TYR A 37 3.80 19.58 3.93
N LYS A 38 4.94 20.24 4.11
CA LYS A 38 5.70 20.25 5.36
C LYS A 38 5.59 21.60 6.05
N ASN A 39 5.34 21.60 7.35
CA ASN A 39 5.49 22.79 8.19
C ASN A 39 6.95 22.95 8.64
N ASN A 40 7.61 21.82 8.95
CA ASN A 40 9.01 21.70 9.33
C ASN A 40 9.54 20.37 8.79
N GLU A 41 10.78 20.01 9.12
CA GLU A 41 11.44 18.83 8.50
C GLU A 41 10.71 17.50 8.70
N SER A 42 10.01 17.33 9.81
CA SER A 42 9.37 16.07 10.20
C SER A 42 7.85 16.10 10.28
N ASP A 43 7.22 17.28 10.23
CA ASP A 43 5.77 17.41 10.37
C ASP A 43 5.08 17.58 9.01
N PHE A 44 4.43 16.52 8.56
CA PHE A 44 3.60 16.54 7.36
C PHE A 44 2.18 16.97 7.68
N VAL A 45 1.67 17.89 6.89
CA VAL A 45 0.29 18.35 6.94
C VAL A 45 -0.46 17.83 5.73
N ILE A 46 -1.60 17.21 5.97
CA ILE A 46 -2.45 16.63 4.94
C ILE A 46 -3.88 17.10 5.13
N HIS A 47 -4.47 17.60 4.07
CA HIS A 47 -5.90 17.92 3.99
C HIS A 47 -6.40 17.87 2.53
N SER A 48 -7.68 18.19 2.30
CA SER A 48 -8.22 18.26 0.95
C SER A 48 -7.41 19.22 0.07
N ASP A 49 -7.13 18.81 -1.16
CA ASP A 49 -6.46 19.65 -2.18
C ASP A 49 -7.38 20.73 -2.76
N ILE A 50 -8.57 20.91 -2.22
CA ILE A 50 -9.60 21.81 -2.73
C ILE A 50 -9.64 23.07 -1.89
N CYS A 51 -9.30 24.22 -2.50
CA CYS A 51 -9.42 25.52 -1.84
C CYS A 51 -10.88 25.81 -1.50
N PRO A 52 -11.21 26.13 -0.24
CA PRO A 52 -12.60 26.38 0.19
C PRO A 52 -13.21 27.66 -0.39
N HIS A 53 -12.40 28.54 -0.98
CA HIS A 53 -12.90 29.76 -1.60
C HIS A 53 -13.63 29.45 -2.93
N GLN A 54 -12.92 28.93 -3.94
CA GLN A 54 -13.46 28.65 -5.27
C GLN A 54 -12.90 27.37 -5.91
N GLY A 55 -12.52 26.38 -5.09
CA GLY A 55 -12.21 25.03 -5.56
C GLY A 55 -10.86 24.83 -6.25
N ALA A 56 -9.97 25.83 -6.27
CA ALA A 56 -8.65 25.67 -6.87
C ALA A 56 -7.81 24.61 -6.15
N SER A 57 -6.95 23.92 -6.88
CA SER A 57 -6.03 22.92 -6.33
C SER A 57 -4.94 23.57 -5.50
N LEU A 58 -4.93 23.33 -4.18
CA LEU A 58 -3.96 23.91 -3.25
C LEU A 58 -2.54 23.42 -3.49
N SER A 59 -2.39 22.21 -3.97
CA SER A 59 -1.09 21.62 -4.34
C SER A 59 -0.39 22.31 -5.53
N LYS A 60 -1.11 23.15 -6.27
CA LYS A 60 -0.55 24.01 -7.32
C LYS A 60 -0.04 25.35 -6.81
N GLY A 61 -0.25 25.62 -5.52
CA GLY A 61 0.25 26.80 -4.86
C GLY A 61 1.69 26.66 -4.37
N TRP A 62 2.02 27.38 -3.30
CA TRP A 62 3.36 27.39 -2.72
C TRP A 62 3.30 27.50 -1.20
N ILE A 63 4.40 27.19 -0.55
CA ILE A 63 4.58 27.43 0.88
C ILE A 63 5.27 28.77 1.06
N THR A 64 4.69 29.63 1.89
CA THR A 64 5.25 30.95 2.23
C THR A 64 6.37 30.82 3.27
N ASP A 65 7.13 31.92 3.51
CA ASP A 65 8.15 31.96 4.56
C ASP A 65 7.55 31.72 5.95
N ASP A 66 6.30 32.15 6.17
CA ASP A 66 5.52 31.91 7.39
C ASP A 66 4.97 30.47 7.47
N LYS A 67 5.42 29.56 6.61
CA LYS A 67 4.98 28.16 6.54
C LYS A 67 3.49 27.97 6.24
N CYS A 68 2.83 28.97 5.65
CA CYS A 68 1.45 28.84 5.19
C CYS A 68 1.40 28.26 3.78
N LEU A 69 0.42 27.38 3.53
CA LEU A 69 0.07 26.94 2.18
C LEU A 69 -0.77 28.03 1.50
N SER A 70 -0.28 28.58 0.40
CA SER A 70 -0.95 29.63 -0.38
C SER A 70 -1.66 29.06 -1.58
N CYS A 71 -2.95 29.42 -1.75
CA CYS A 71 -3.74 29.04 -2.92
C CYS A 71 -3.25 29.80 -4.16
N PRO A 72 -3.07 29.12 -5.31
CA PRO A 72 -2.53 29.75 -6.52
C PRO A 72 -3.51 30.70 -7.19
N TYR A 73 -4.81 30.63 -6.85
CA TYR A 73 -5.83 31.39 -7.54
C TYR A 73 -5.98 32.82 -6.99
N HIS A 74 -6.18 32.93 -5.65
CA HIS A 74 -6.37 34.25 -5.01
C HIS A 74 -5.45 34.51 -3.81
N GLY A 75 -4.43 33.68 -3.62
CA GLY A 75 -3.46 33.84 -2.54
C GLY A 75 -3.99 33.59 -1.12
N PHE A 76 -5.16 32.96 -0.96
CA PHE A 76 -5.65 32.56 0.35
C PHE A 76 -4.65 31.61 1.03
N GLN A 77 -4.29 31.93 2.28
CA GLN A 77 -3.26 31.23 3.02
C GLN A 77 -3.83 30.40 4.17
N PHE A 78 -3.26 29.23 4.37
CA PHE A 78 -3.69 28.28 5.39
C PHE A 78 -2.48 27.78 6.18
N TYR A 79 -2.52 27.94 7.50
CA TYR A 79 -1.53 27.37 8.42
C TYR A 79 -2.15 26.18 9.14
N ASN A 80 -1.59 24.99 8.98
CA ASN A 80 -2.16 23.76 9.54
C ASN A 80 -3.67 23.57 9.24
N GLY A 81 -4.09 23.98 8.04
CA GLY A 81 -5.49 23.96 7.62
C GLY A 81 -6.32 25.14 8.11
N SER A 82 -5.86 25.91 9.07
CA SER A 82 -6.56 27.12 9.53
C SER A 82 -6.31 28.27 8.56
N PHE A 83 -7.37 28.97 8.17
CA PHE A 83 -7.25 30.18 7.37
C PHE A 83 -6.42 31.25 8.11
N CYS A 84 -5.45 31.85 7.44
CA CYS A 84 -4.54 32.85 8.00
C CYS A 84 -4.81 34.24 7.47
N LYS A 85 -4.61 34.42 6.16
CA LYS A 85 -4.69 35.75 5.53
C LYS A 85 -4.88 35.64 4.01
N ILE A 86 -5.24 36.78 3.41
CA ILE A 86 -5.08 37.11 1.99
C ILE A 86 -3.86 38.02 1.86
N PRO A 87 -2.89 37.76 0.95
CA PRO A 87 -1.59 38.43 0.95
C PRO A 87 -1.63 39.91 0.59
N ASN A 88 -2.66 40.38 -0.11
CA ASN A 88 -2.78 41.80 -0.51
C ASN A 88 -4.23 42.28 -0.45
N PRO A 89 -4.78 42.52 0.74
CA PRO A 89 -6.05 43.20 0.82
C PRO A 89 -5.85 44.68 0.43
N ALA A 90 -6.46 45.11 -0.66
CA ALA A 90 -6.56 46.53 -0.99
C ALA A 90 -7.30 47.27 0.11
N ASP A 91 -8.11 46.63 0.89
CA ASP A 91 -8.83 47.08 2.05
C ASP A 91 -8.37 46.38 3.33
N LYS A 92 -7.78 47.15 4.26
CA LYS A 92 -7.35 46.63 5.58
C LYS A 92 -8.52 46.21 6.48
N ASN A 93 -9.75 46.58 6.12
CA ASN A 93 -10.99 46.34 6.87
C ASN A 93 -11.83 45.19 6.28
N VAL A 94 -11.27 44.31 5.45
CA VAL A 94 -12.00 43.17 4.90
C VAL A 94 -12.51 42.29 6.04
N ASN A 95 -13.80 42.34 6.30
CA ASN A 95 -14.48 41.45 7.22
C ASN A 95 -14.62 40.08 6.54
N PHE A 96 -13.84 39.12 7.01
CA PHE A 96 -13.96 37.73 6.53
C PHE A 96 -15.21 37.09 7.14
N PHE A 97 -16.21 36.83 6.31
CA PHE A 97 -17.26 35.90 6.66
C PHE A 97 -16.58 34.52 6.85
N ASN A 98 -16.71 33.93 8.03
CA ASN A 98 -16.05 32.65 8.38
C ASN A 98 -14.52 32.68 8.54
N SER A 99 -13.95 33.71 9.16
CA SER A 99 -12.53 33.76 9.55
C SER A 99 -12.07 32.55 10.42
N LYS A 100 -13.04 31.79 10.98
CA LYS A 100 -12.81 30.55 11.75
C LYS A 100 -12.79 29.30 10.88
N TYR A 101 -12.91 29.42 9.55
CA TYR A 101 -12.90 28.25 8.68
C TYR A 101 -11.57 27.50 8.80
N LYS A 102 -11.70 26.19 8.91
CA LYS A 102 -10.56 25.29 9.03
C LYS A 102 -10.73 24.11 8.08
N LEU A 103 -9.74 23.89 7.23
CA LEU A 103 -9.62 22.64 6.47
C LEU A 103 -9.43 21.48 7.46
N LYS A 104 -10.19 20.41 7.32
CA LYS A 104 -10.03 19.22 8.15
C LYS A 104 -8.63 18.64 7.89
N ARG A 105 -7.78 18.69 8.91
CA ARG A 105 -6.47 18.05 8.90
C ARG A 105 -6.67 16.56 9.14
N LEU A 106 -5.98 15.75 8.35
CA LEU A 106 -5.92 14.28 8.53
C LEU A 106 -4.70 13.92 9.38
N GLY A 107 -4.81 12.85 10.14
CA GLY A 107 -3.67 12.28 10.87
C GLY A 107 -2.59 11.83 9.90
N SER A 108 -1.35 12.12 10.21
CA SER A 108 -0.20 11.73 9.40
C SER A 108 0.90 11.14 10.28
N TYR A 109 1.56 10.11 9.78
CA TYR A 109 2.72 9.49 10.39
C TYR A 109 3.76 9.17 9.32
N TYR A 110 5.01 9.61 9.53
CA TYR A 110 6.12 9.38 8.63
C TYR A 110 7.19 8.52 9.30
N ASP A 111 7.43 7.33 8.77
CA ASP A 111 8.39 6.34 9.31
C ASP A 111 9.76 6.39 8.61
N LYS A 112 10.08 7.47 7.89
CA LYS A 112 11.26 7.69 7.03
C LYS A 112 11.22 6.97 5.67
N ASN A 113 10.29 6.05 5.46
CA ASN A 113 10.06 5.36 4.18
C ASN A 113 8.73 5.72 3.57
N PHE A 114 7.67 5.70 4.40
CA PHE A 114 6.30 5.96 3.99
C PHE A 114 5.67 7.07 4.80
N LEU A 115 4.81 7.81 4.16
CA LEU A 115 3.82 8.65 4.81
C LEU A 115 2.51 7.84 4.90
N PHE A 116 2.00 7.71 6.12
CA PHE A 116 0.72 7.10 6.43
C PHE A 116 -0.31 8.14 6.79
N ILE A 117 -1.58 7.79 6.60
CA ILE A 117 -2.72 8.66 6.83
C ILE A 117 -3.85 7.95 7.57
N THR A 118 -4.52 8.68 8.45
CA THR A 118 -5.80 8.31 9.06
C THR A 118 -6.68 9.54 9.20
N ASN A 119 -7.99 9.35 9.36
CA ASN A 119 -8.92 10.45 9.66
C ASN A 119 -9.58 10.35 11.05
N VAL A 120 -9.11 9.44 11.86
CA VAL A 120 -9.53 9.25 13.26
C VAL A 120 -8.34 9.47 14.20
N ASN A 121 -8.63 9.77 15.47
CA ASN A 121 -7.61 9.89 16.50
C ASN A 121 -7.13 8.49 16.90
N HIS A 122 -6.13 7.99 16.18
CA HIS A 122 -5.41 6.77 16.50
C HIS A 122 -4.06 7.09 17.15
N SER A 123 -3.61 6.19 18.02
CA SER A 123 -2.21 6.12 18.44
C SER A 123 -1.30 6.00 17.21
N ILE A 124 -0.03 6.34 17.38
CA ILE A 124 1.00 6.12 16.36
C ILE A 124 0.92 4.67 15.89
N PRO A 125 0.93 4.41 14.57
CA PRO A 125 0.81 3.05 14.07
C PRO A 125 2.03 2.21 14.43
N ASP A 126 1.79 0.97 14.81
CA ASP A 126 2.83 -0.06 14.77
C ASP A 126 3.00 -0.49 13.31
N VAL A 127 3.94 0.15 12.62
CA VAL A 127 4.17 -0.10 11.20
C VAL A 127 5.00 -1.37 11.03
N TYR A 128 4.35 -2.40 10.51
CA TYR A 128 5.00 -3.68 10.27
C TYR A 128 6.05 -3.61 9.16
N TYR A 129 7.23 -4.11 9.45
CA TYR A 129 8.26 -4.49 8.49
C TYR A 129 8.71 -5.92 8.76
N PRO A 130 9.01 -6.70 7.71
CA PRO A 130 9.49 -8.07 7.92
C PRO A 130 10.90 -8.05 8.52
N PRO A 131 11.28 -9.05 9.32
CA PRO A 131 12.61 -9.14 9.94
C PRO A 131 13.76 -9.00 8.94
N GLU A 132 13.56 -9.46 7.71
CA GLU A 132 14.54 -9.38 6.62
C GLU A 132 14.91 -7.95 6.21
N GLU A 133 14.10 -6.93 6.60
CA GLU A 133 14.44 -5.51 6.41
C GLU A 133 15.68 -5.11 7.21
N PHE A 134 15.85 -5.72 8.38
CA PHE A 134 16.89 -5.37 9.36
C PHE A 134 18.03 -6.38 9.40
N ASP A 135 17.93 -7.46 8.64
CA ASP A 135 18.90 -8.55 8.59
C ASP A 135 19.92 -8.31 7.46
N LYS A 136 21.21 -8.21 7.83
CA LYS A 136 22.32 -8.01 6.89
C LYS A 136 22.53 -9.16 5.91
N ASP A 137 22.03 -10.36 6.24
CA ASP A 137 22.13 -11.54 5.39
C ASP A 137 21.07 -11.54 4.28
N PHE A 138 20.21 -10.53 4.24
CA PHE A 138 19.25 -10.30 3.19
C PHE A 138 19.53 -9.03 2.37
N LYS A 139 19.22 -9.10 1.09
CA LYS A 139 19.27 -7.95 0.19
C LYS A 139 17.92 -7.67 -0.41
N GLY A 140 17.52 -6.39 -0.41
CA GLY A 140 16.25 -5.92 -0.92
C GLY A 140 16.32 -5.32 -2.31
N VAL A 141 15.29 -5.59 -3.14
CA VAL A 141 15.01 -4.90 -4.41
C VAL A 141 13.57 -4.44 -4.36
N GLU A 142 13.30 -3.17 -4.61
CA GLU A 142 11.97 -2.60 -4.47
C GLU A 142 11.48 -1.86 -5.72
N GLY A 143 10.18 -1.61 -5.81
CA GLY A 143 9.56 -0.82 -6.85
C GLY A 143 8.12 -0.44 -6.57
N LEU A 144 7.56 0.34 -7.49
CA LEU A 144 6.16 0.74 -7.51
C LEU A 144 5.54 0.35 -8.85
N LYS A 145 4.29 -0.09 -8.83
CA LYS A 145 3.49 -0.39 -10.02
C LYS A 145 2.08 0.17 -9.86
N LEU A 146 1.64 0.95 -10.83
CA LEU A 146 0.23 1.32 -10.93
C LEU A 146 -0.54 0.16 -11.55
N ILE A 147 -1.65 -0.23 -10.91
CA ILE A 147 -2.53 -1.32 -11.31
C ILE A 147 -3.93 -0.77 -11.44
N ASP A 148 -4.56 -0.95 -12.61
CA ASP A 148 -5.92 -0.50 -12.90
C ASP A 148 -6.94 -1.50 -12.34
N THR A 149 -6.97 -1.67 -11.02
CA THR A 149 -7.95 -2.46 -10.29
C THR A 149 -8.04 -2.06 -8.82
N ASN A 150 -9.08 -2.52 -8.15
CA ASN A 150 -9.35 -2.26 -6.74
C ASN A 150 -8.26 -2.85 -5.83
N TYR A 151 -7.86 -2.12 -4.79
CA TYR A 151 -6.79 -2.52 -3.88
C TYR A 151 -7.07 -3.83 -3.11
N LEU A 152 -8.35 -4.11 -2.78
CA LEU A 152 -8.70 -5.39 -2.15
C LEU A 152 -8.52 -6.56 -3.12
N SER A 153 -8.82 -6.37 -4.41
CA SER A 153 -8.55 -7.38 -5.43
C SER A 153 -7.05 -7.65 -5.60
N VAL A 154 -6.23 -6.59 -5.50
CA VAL A 154 -4.77 -6.74 -5.50
C VAL A 154 -4.30 -7.51 -4.27
N CYS A 155 -4.77 -7.16 -3.06
CA CYS A 155 -4.42 -7.89 -1.84
C CYS A 155 -4.84 -9.36 -1.91
N GLU A 156 -6.06 -9.64 -2.40
CA GLU A 156 -6.57 -11.01 -2.50
C GLU A 156 -5.80 -11.83 -3.53
N ASN A 157 -5.41 -11.26 -4.67
CA ASN A 157 -4.55 -11.92 -5.63
C ASN A 157 -3.19 -12.28 -5.01
N LEU A 158 -2.56 -11.35 -4.28
CA LEU A 158 -1.29 -11.60 -3.59
C LEU A 158 -1.41 -12.63 -2.45
N LEU A 159 -2.61 -12.84 -1.92
CA LEU A 159 -2.91 -13.84 -0.89
C LEU A 159 -3.41 -15.17 -1.48
N ASP A 160 -3.68 -15.23 -2.77
CA ASP A 160 -4.08 -16.45 -3.45
C ASP A 160 -2.84 -17.28 -3.80
N MET A 161 -2.82 -18.52 -3.35
CA MET A 161 -1.71 -19.42 -3.64
C MET A 161 -1.99 -20.36 -4.81
N LEU A 162 -3.26 -20.51 -5.22
CA LEU A 162 -3.62 -21.42 -6.32
C LEU A 162 -3.31 -20.84 -7.69
N HIS A 163 -3.52 -19.53 -7.89
CA HIS A 163 -3.31 -18.90 -9.18
C HIS A 163 -1.87 -19.05 -9.70
N ILE A 164 -0.89 -19.14 -8.78
CA ILE A 164 0.54 -19.23 -9.10
C ILE A 164 0.81 -20.32 -10.14
N SER A 165 0.16 -21.47 -10.00
CA SER A 165 0.36 -22.63 -10.87
C SER A 165 -0.24 -22.47 -12.27
N TYR A 166 -1.19 -21.55 -12.45
CA TYR A 166 -1.92 -21.36 -13.70
C TYR A 166 -1.59 -20.05 -14.41
N VAL A 167 -1.31 -18.99 -13.64
CA VAL A 167 -1.06 -17.63 -14.15
C VAL A 167 0.40 -17.43 -14.47
N HIS A 168 1.30 -17.84 -13.56
CA HIS A 168 2.71 -17.55 -13.71
C HIS A 168 3.45 -18.57 -14.57
N SER A 169 4.34 -18.04 -15.39
CA SER A 169 5.19 -18.85 -16.29
C SER A 169 6.13 -19.81 -15.58
N PHE A 170 6.39 -19.59 -14.29
CA PHE A 170 7.16 -20.50 -13.43
C PHE A 170 6.29 -21.51 -12.66
N GLY A 171 4.99 -21.43 -12.78
CA GLY A 171 4.06 -22.36 -12.14
C GLY A 171 4.00 -23.72 -12.82
N SER A 172 3.48 -24.73 -12.13
CA SER A 172 3.26 -26.08 -12.66
C SER A 172 1.79 -26.45 -12.60
N ARG A 173 1.24 -26.78 -13.75
CA ARG A 173 -0.13 -27.30 -13.84
C ARG A 173 -0.25 -28.77 -13.46
N THR A 174 0.86 -29.49 -13.33
CA THR A 174 0.89 -30.93 -13.00
C THR A 174 0.82 -31.16 -11.50
N THR A 175 1.40 -30.26 -10.69
CA THR A 175 1.37 -30.33 -9.22
C THR A 175 0.95 -28.98 -8.62
N PRO A 176 -0.25 -28.48 -8.94
CA PRO A 176 -0.63 -27.11 -8.59
C PRO A 176 -1.02 -26.94 -7.11
N LEU A 177 -1.30 -28.02 -6.39
CA LEU A 177 -1.87 -27.95 -5.06
C LEU A 177 -0.82 -28.21 -3.98
N PRO A 178 -0.83 -27.45 -2.88
CA PRO A 178 0.01 -27.75 -1.73
C PRO A 178 -0.43 -29.05 -1.06
N SER A 179 0.54 -29.81 -0.55
CA SER A 179 0.32 -31.07 0.17
C SER A 179 -0.34 -30.84 1.53
N SER A 180 -0.03 -29.71 2.19
CA SER A 180 -0.67 -29.33 3.45
C SER A 180 -0.87 -27.82 3.55
N ILE A 181 -1.87 -27.43 4.37
CA ILE A 181 -2.22 -26.03 4.64
C ILE A 181 -2.53 -25.88 6.13
N LYS A 182 -1.89 -24.90 6.76
CA LYS A 182 -2.17 -24.50 8.14
C LYS A 182 -2.40 -22.98 8.18
N PHE A 183 -3.50 -22.54 8.79
CA PHE A 183 -3.76 -21.13 9.08
C PHE A 183 -3.55 -20.85 10.56
N GLU A 184 -2.96 -19.68 10.86
CA GLU A 184 -2.74 -19.16 12.19
C GLU A 184 -3.19 -17.69 12.24
N SER A 185 -4.05 -17.34 13.19
CA SER A 185 -4.35 -15.94 13.52
C SER A 185 -3.33 -15.45 14.52
N ILE A 186 -2.49 -14.50 14.13
CA ILE A 186 -1.49 -13.91 15.01
C ILE A 186 -2.15 -12.90 15.94
N ASN A 187 -3.04 -12.08 15.37
CA ASN A 187 -3.94 -11.17 16.11
C ASN A 187 -5.14 -10.80 15.22
N ASP A 188 -5.97 -9.86 15.67
CA ASP A 188 -7.17 -9.42 14.91
C ASP A 188 -6.87 -8.80 13.53
N TYR A 189 -5.65 -8.34 13.30
CA TYR A 189 -5.22 -7.63 12.08
C TYR A 189 -4.19 -8.39 11.26
N HIS A 190 -3.69 -9.51 11.78
CA HIS A 190 -2.59 -10.26 11.18
C HIS A 190 -2.89 -11.75 11.17
N GLY A 191 -2.94 -12.33 10.00
CA GLY A 191 -3.12 -13.77 9.80
C GLY A 191 -2.07 -14.33 8.85
N LYS A 192 -1.71 -15.59 9.07
CA LYS A 192 -0.69 -16.32 8.32
C LYS A 192 -1.18 -17.69 7.94
N SER A 193 -0.95 -18.07 6.68
CA SER A 193 -1.08 -19.45 6.22
C SER A 193 0.29 -20.04 5.85
N THR A 194 0.49 -21.27 6.18
CA THR A 194 1.67 -22.06 5.77
C THR A 194 1.24 -23.15 4.81
N PHE A 195 1.92 -23.21 3.66
CA PHE A 195 1.70 -24.15 2.58
C PHE A 195 2.97 -24.97 2.33
N LEU A 196 2.82 -26.26 2.10
CA LEU A 196 3.92 -27.14 1.70
C LEU A 196 3.69 -27.59 0.26
N TYR A 197 4.70 -27.45 -0.58
CA TYR A 197 4.66 -27.84 -1.99
C TYR A 197 5.79 -28.80 -2.32
N SER A 198 5.48 -29.80 -3.13
CA SER A 198 6.54 -30.57 -3.78
C SER A 198 7.29 -29.69 -4.79
N PRO A 199 8.62 -29.81 -4.89
CA PRO A 199 9.43 -28.99 -5.79
C PRO A 199 8.99 -29.17 -7.24
N ASN A 200 8.98 -28.08 -7.97
CA ASN A 200 8.78 -28.06 -9.41
C ASN A 200 10.07 -27.59 -10.10
N GLU A 201 10.52 -28.33 -11.10
CA GLU A 201 11.73 -28.03 -11.87
C GLU A 201 11.69 -26.66 -12.56
N ASN A 202 10.48 -26.12 -12.84
CA ASN A 202 10.29 -24.82 -13.47
C ASN A 202 10.25 -23.64 -12.48
N THR A 203 10.38 -23.87 -11.18
CA THR A 203 10.43 -22.83 -10.16
C THR A 203 11.86 -22.45 -9.82
N ILE A 204 12.07 -21.21 -9.31
CA ILE A 204 13.39 -20.79 -8.81
C ILE A 204 13.92 -21.76 -7.77
N SER A 205 13.05 -22.34 -6.96
CA SER A 205 13.42 -23.36 -5.97
C SER A 205 14.00 -24.63 -6.59
N GLY A 206 13.58 -25.04 -7.79
CA GLY A 206 14.16 -26.16 -8.54
C GLY A 206 15.57 -25.88 -9.05
N TYR A 207 15.94 -24.63 -9.29
CA TYR A 207 17.29 -24.23 -9.72
C TYR A 207 18.28 -24.05 -8.57
N VAL A 208 17.82 -23.86 -7.33
CA VAL A 208 18.66 -23.46 -6.19
C VAL A 208 19.11 -24.66 -5.33
N GLY A 209 18.68 -25.87 -5.64
CA GLY A 209 19.15 -27.08 -4.95
C GLY A 209 18.19 -28.27 -5.03
N ASN A 210 18.65 -29.45 -4.64
CA ASN A 210 17.87 -30.69 -4.48
C ASN A 210 16.92 -30.60 -3.28
N VAL A 211 15.94 -29.69 -3.34
CA VAL A 211 14.98 -29.47 -2.26
C VAL A 211 13.79 -30.40 -2.48
N ARG A 212 13.51 -31.23 -1.48
CA ARG A 212 12.39 -32.17 -1.55
C ARG A 212 11.02 -31.52 -1.34
N GLU A 213 11.01 -30.39 -0.67
CA GLU A 213 9.78 -29.64 -0.33
C GLU A 213 10.05 -28.14 -0.28
N VAL A 214 9.09 -27.37 -0.73
CA VAL A 214 9.09 -25.92 -0.62
C VAL A 214 8.02 -25.49 0.37
N LYS A 215 8.41 -24.77 1.42
CA LYS A 215 7.47 -24.14 2.36
C LYS A 215 7.18 -22.72 1.89
N VAL A 216 5.89 -22.35 1.85
CA VAL A 216 5.46 -20.99 1.59
C VAL A 216 4.65 -20.50 2.78
N GLU A 217 5.03 -19.37 3.32
CA GLU A 217 4.23 -18.60 4.30
C GLU A 217 3.62 -17.41 3.60
N ASN A 218 2.30 -17.26 3.73
CA ASN A 218 1.57 -16.16 3.13
C ASN A 218 0.78 -15.45 4.22
N GLU A 219 1.01 -14.14 4.37
CA GLU A 219 0.51 -13.34 5.49
C GLU A 219 -0.21 -12.11 5.00
N PHE A 220 -1.24 -11.71 5.73
CA PHE A 220 -1.84 -10.39 5.61
C PHE A 220 -1.68 -9.60 6.90
N ILE A 221 -1.41 -8.32 6.77
CA ILE A 221 -1.44 -7.33 7.85
C ILE A 221 -2.34 -6.18 7.38
N LEU A 222 -3.48 -5.99 8.08
CA LEU A 222 -4.42 -4.95 7.70
C LEU A 222 -3.78 -3.55 7.80
N PRO A 223 -4.19 -2.60 6.96
CA PRO A 223 -5.27 -2.70 5.97
C PRO A 223 -4.85 -3.29 4.62
N THR A 224 -3.59 -3.17 4.18
CA THR A 224 -3.22 -3.41 2.77
C THR A 224 -1.83 -4.00 2.60
N THR A 225 -1.24 -4.54 3.66
CA THR A 225 0.08 -5.18 3.61
C THR A 225 -0.07 -6.68 3.42
N THR A 226 0.69 -7.24 2.49
CA THR A 226 0.82 -8.69 2.34
C THR A 226 2.30 -9.10 2.32
N LEU A 227 2.54 -10.33 2.72
CA LEU A 227 3.87 -10.91 2.77
C LEU A 227 3.81 -12.35 2.30
N THR A 228 4.71 -12.73 1.40
CA THR A 228 4.89 -14.12 0.97
C THR A 228 6.35 -14.51 1.15
N ARG A 229 6.62 -15.46 2.03
CA ARG A 229 7.95 -16.07 2.21
C ARG A 229 8.00 -17.44 1.56
N VAL A 230 9.01 -17.65 0.75
CA VAL A 230 9.30 -18.94 0.10
C VAL A 230 10.61 -19.46 0.66
N PHE A 231 10.54 -20.62 1.28
CA PHE A 231 11.68 -21.34 1.84
C PHE A 231 11.99 -22.55 0.95
N ALA A 232 13.20 -22.61 0.44
CA ALA A 232 13.71 -23.71 -0.39
C ALA A 232 15.10 -24.11 0.11
N GLY A 233 15.16 -25.08 1.05
CA GLY A 233 16.37 -25.36 1.82
C GLY A 233 16.81 -24.10 2.59
N ASP A 234 18.08 -23.73 2.44
CA ASP A 234 18.66 -22.55 3.10
C ASP A 234 18.33 -21.23 2.37
N THR A 235 17.69 -21.31 1.19
CA THR A 235 17.34 -20.10 0.45
C THR A 235 15.97 -19.58 0.83
N ILE A 236 15.91 -18.27 1.08
CA ILE A 236 14.68 -17.57 1.46
C ILE A 236 14.45 -16.41 0.49
N LYS A 237 13.23 -16.31 -0.01
CA LYS A 237 12.72 -15.17 -0.76
C LYS A 237 11.48 -14.65 -0.07
N THR A 238 11.49 -13.39 0.30
CA THR A 238 10.34 -12.71 0.91
C THR A 238 9.83 -11.62 -0.01
N VAL A 239 8.58 -11.68 -0.40
CA VAL A 239 7.87 -10.65 -1.17
C VAL A 239 7.00 -9.87 -0.20
N PHE A 240 7.36 -8.63 0.08
CA PHE A 240 6.63 -7.72 0.93
C PHE A 240 5.93 -6.68 0.07
N THR A 241 4.65 -6.42 0.32
CA THR A 241 3.87 -5.46 -0.46
C THR A 241 3.02 -4.55 0.40
N ARG A 242 2.73 -3.35 -0.14
CA ARG A 242 1.71 -2.42 0.38
C ARG A 242 0.87 -1.92 -0.78
N SER A 243 -0.44 -2.15 -0.72
CA SER A 243 -1.38 -1.65 -1.71
C SER A 243 -1.92 -0.29 -1.27
N ILE A 244 -1.65 0.75 -2.06
CA ILE A 244 -2.10 2.12 -1.82
C ILE A 244 -3.36 2.35 -2.64
N PRO A 245 -4.54 2.53 -2.02
CA PRO A 245 -5.81 2.71 -2.72
C PRO A 245 -5.91 4.12 -3.32
N VAL A 246 -5.63 4.27 -4.61
CA VAL A 246 -5.72 5.57 -5.30
C VAL A 246 -7.17 5.93 -5.58
N SER A 247 -7.92 4.98 -6.17
CA SER A 247 -9.35 5.12 -6.47
C SER A 247 -10.06 3.78 -6.36
N GLU A 248 -11.37 3.78 -6.62
CA GLU A 248 -12.15 2.54 -6.67
C GLU A 248 -11.52 1.48 -7.59
N ASN A 249 -10.94 1.92 -8.71
CA ASN A 249 -10.39 1.05 -9.75
C ASN A 249 -8.89 1.28 -10.01
N LYS A 250 -8.16 1.88 -9.05
CA LYS A 250 -6.72 2.11 -9.20
C LYS A 250 -5.97 1.92 -7.90
N THR A 251 -4.89 1.15 -7.97
CA THR A 251 -4.00 0.85 -6.84
C THR A 251 -2.56 1.12 -7.23
N ILE A 252 -1.81 1.80 -6.37
CA ILE A 252 -0.35 1.78 -6.46
C ILE A 252 0.15 0.66 -5.56
N LEU A 253 0.76 -0.35 -6.16
CA LEU A 253 1.41 -1.43 -5.44
C LEU A 253 2.88 -1.09 -5.21
N TYR A 254 3.26 -0.89 -3.95
CA TYR A 254 4.65 -0.97 -3.54
C TYR A 254 5.00 -2.43 -3.30
N TRP A 255 6.18 -2.84 -3.78
CA TRP A 255 6.72 -4.16 -3.55
C TRP A 255 8.20 -4.10 -3.21
N LYS A 256 8.64 -4.98 -2.31
CA LYS A 256 10.05 -5.20 -1.99
C LYS A 256 10.30 -6.69 -1.85
N ILE A 257 11.33 -7.17 -2.53
CA ILE A 257 11.77 -8.56 -2.44
C ILE A 257 13.06 -8.59 -1.66
N TYR A 258 13.04 -9.31 -0.54
CA TYR A 258 14.25 -9.65 0.22
C TYR A 258 14.66 -11.08 -0.14
N ARG A 259 15.96 -11.32 -0.17
CA ARG A 259 16.53 -12.62 -0.46
C ARG A 259 17.93 -12.77 0.12
N ASN A 260 18.31 -14.00 0.46
CA ASN A 260 19.64 -14.37 0.96
C ASN A 260 20.49 -15.10 -0.11
N PHE A 261 20.12 -15.00 -1.39
CA PHE A 261 20.82 -15.59 -2.54
C PHE A 261 20.96 -14.56 -3.66
N TRP A 262 21.90 -14.77 -4.60
CA TRP A 262 22.18 -13.86 -5.72
C TRP A 262 22.37 -12.39 -5.26
N MET A 263 23.21 -12.20 -4.25
CA MET A 263 23.37 -10.95 -3.53
C MET A 263 24.10 -9.85 -4.32
N ASN A 264 24.51 -10.09 -5.56
CA ASN A 264 25.22 -9.16 -6.43
C ASN A 264 24.25 -8.31 -7.30
N ALA A 265 24.79 -7.34 -8.03
CA ALA A 265 24.02 -6.45 -8.90
C ALA A 265 23.28 -7.18 -10.04
N LEU A 266 23.86 -8.26 -10.57
CA LEU A 266 23.20 -9.08 -11.59
C LEU A 266 21.97 -9.77 -11.02
N GLY A 267 22.08 -10.31 -9.81
CA GLY A 267 20.96 -10.88 -9.05
C GLY A 267 19.86 -9.84 -8.80
N ASP A 268 20.20 -8.59 -8.46
CA ASP A 268 19.23 -7.49 -8.31
C ASP A 268 18.45 -7.28 -9.60
N HIS A 269 19.16 -7.22 -10.74
CA HIS A 269 18.55 -7.05 -12.05
C HIS A 269 17.60 -8.20 -12.41
N MET A 270 18.06 -9.44 -12.19
CA MET A 270 17.26 -10.63 -12.48
C MET A 270 15.98 -10.71 -11.61
N ILE A 271 16.10 -10.46 -10.31
CA ILE A 271 14.97 -10.48 -9.38
C ILE A 271 13.96 -9.36 -9.72
N ARG A 272 14.45 -8.16 -10.05
CA ARG A 272 13.58 -7.06 -10.50
C ARG A 272 12.82 -7.42 -11.77
N LYS A 273 13.50 -7.99 -12.76
CA LYS A 273 12.89 -8.41 -14.02
C LYS A 273 11.83 -9.50 -13.81
N LEU A 274 12.15 -10.46 -12.95
CA LEU A 274 11.22 -11.53 -12.60
C LEU A 274 9.96 -10.97 -11.93
N MET A 275 10.11 -10.07 -10.95
CA MET A 275 8.96 -9.46 -10.25
C MET A 275 8.09 -8.65 -11.20
N ILE A 276 8.70 -7.84 -12.07
CA ILE A 276 7.95 -7.05 -13.06
C ILE A 276 7.12 -7.98 -13.97
N ARG A 277 7.72 -9.08 -14.45
CA ARG A 277 7.02 -10.07 -15.27
C ARG A 277 5.87 -10.72 -14.51
N THR A 278 6.09 -11.16 -13.28
CA THR A 278 5.06 -11.74 -12.41
C THR A 278 3.88 -10.78 -12.24
N LEU A 279 4.15 -9.52 -11.93
CA LEU A 279 3.11 -8.49 -11.82
C LEU A 279 2.35 -8.25 -13.13
N GLU A 280 3.01 -8.31 -14.27
CA GLU A 280 2.35 -8.16 -15.58
C GLU A 280 1.43 -9.34 -15.90
N GLU A 281 1.81 -10.54 -15.51
CA GLU A 281 0.96 -11.74 -15.61
C GLU A 281 -0.27 -11.61 -14.72
N ASP A 282 -0.14 -11.15 -13.47
CA ASP A 282 -1.26 -10.89 -12.55
C ASP A 282 -2.18 -9.78 -13.04
N ILE A 283 -1.62 -8.65 -13.47
CA ILE A 283 -2.39 -7.51 -13.99
C ILE A 283 -3.24 -7.93 -15.19
N LYS A 284 -2.71 -8.79 -16.05
CA LYS A 284 -3.45 -9.30 -17.21
C LYS A 284 -4.71 -10.04 -16.79
N ILE A 285 -4.64 -10.87 -15.75
CA ILE A 285 -5.80 -11.61 -15.23
C ILE A 285 -6.74 -10.66 -14.46
N LEU A 286 -6.18 -9.80 -13.59
CA LEU A 286 -6.98 -8.90 -12.75
C LEU A 286 -7.84 -7.92 -13.54
N LYS A 287 -7.44 -7.54 -14.77
CA LYS A 287 -8.24 -6.70 -15.67
C LYS A 287 -9.55 -7.37 -16.13
N ASP A 288 -9.57 -8.70 -16.18
CA ASP A 288 -10.70 -9.48 -16.65
C ASP A 288 -11.57 -10.04 -15.51
N VAL A 289 -11.20 -9.75 -14.22
CA VAL A 289 -11.99 -10.12 -13.06
C VAL A 289 -13.09 -9.10 -12.83
N TYR A 290 -14.35 -9.55 -12.82
CA TYR A 290 -15.51 -8.72 -12.49
C TYR A 290 -15.55 -8.45 -10.98
N PRO A 291 -15.40 -7.19 -10.51
CA PRO A 291 -15.27 -6.85 -9.09
C PRO A 291 -16.46 -7.34 -8.24
N GLU A 292 -17.69 -7.29 -8.80
CA GLU A 292 -18.92 -7.73 -8.14
C GLU A 292 -18.98 -9.25 -7.94
N HIS A 293 -18.25 -10.03 -8.75
CA HIS A 293 -18.16 -11.50 -8.67
C HIS A 293 -16.92 -12.01 -7.93
N ARG A 294 -16.10 -11.12 -7.38
CA ARG A 294 -14.87 -11.49 -6.65
C ARG A 294 -15.11 -12.49 -5.51
N LYS A 295 -16.28 -12.41 -4.88
CA LYS A 295 -16.76 -13.38 -3.88
C LYS A 295 -17.69 -14.38 -4.55
N GLY A 296 -17.16 -15.27 -5.36
CA GLY A 296 -17.94 -16.33 -5.97
C GLY A 296 -18.53 -17.29 -4.93
N PRO A 297 -19.53 -18.10 -5.33
CA PRO A 297 -20.17 -19.08 -4.44
C PRO A 297 -19.29 -20.30 -4.14
N ILE A 298 -18.21 -20.49 -4.89
CA ILE A 298 -17.29 -21.64 -4.74
C ILE A 298 -16.06 -21.16 -4.01
N SER A 299 -15.70 -21.87 -2.94
CA SER A 299 -14.44 -21.70 -2.21
C SER A 299 -13.87 -23.04 -1.81
N THR A 300 -12.57 -23.10 -1.68
CA THR A 300 -11.83 -24.31 -1.31
C THR A 300 -11.05 -24.09 0.00
N LYS A 301 -10.48 -25.17 0.52
CA LYS A 301 -9.57 -25.05 1.69
C LYS A 301 -8.33 -24.18 1.38
N TYR A 302 -7.97 -24.02 0.12
CA TYR A 302 -6.82 -23.24 -0.34
C TYR A 302 -7.06 -21.73 -0.29
N ASP A 303 -8.34 -21.30 -0.29
CA ASP A 303 -8.73 -19.90 -0.18
C ASP A 303 -8.73 -19.39 1.28
N ARG A 304 -8.23 -20.19 2.23
CA ARG A 304 -8.31 -19.90 3.66
C ARG A 304 -7.74 -18.53 4.01
N THR A 305 -6.59 -18.15 3.46
CA THR A 305 -5.96 -16.86 3.74
C THR A 305 -6.84 -15.69 3.29
N ILE A 306 -7.42 -15.79 2.09
CA ILE A 306 -8.32 -14.76 1.53
C ILE A 306 -9.60 -14.66 2.36
N ILE A 307 -10.17 -15.82 2.76
CA ILE A 307 -11.40 -15.86 3.58
C ILE A 307 -11.17 -15.19 4.92
N GLU A 308 -10.05 -15.49 5.58
CA GLU A 308 -9.73 -14.89 6.88
C GLU A 308 -9.36 -13.40 6.76
N PHE A 309 -8.66 -12.99 5.70
CA PHE A 309 -8.44 -11.58 5.38
C PHE A 309 -9.77 -10.81 5.27
N ARG A 310 -10.74 -11.33 4.50
CA ARG A 310 -12.07 -10.74 4.34
C ARG A 310 -12.83 -10.64 5.67
N LYS A 311 -12.75 -11.69 6.51
CA LYS A 311 -13.40 -11.72 7.83
C LYS A 311 -12.79 -10.68 8.77
N SER A 312 -11.46 -10.62 8.86
CA SER A 312 -10.75 -9.65 9.68
C SER A 312 -11.04 -8.22 9.23
N TYR A 313 -11.07 -7.99 7.91
CA TYR A 313 -11.40 -6.68 7.35
C TYR A 313 -12.84 -6.26 7.69
N LYS A 314 -13.82 -7.18 7.52
CA LYS A 314 -15.22 -6.93 7.84
C LYS A 314 -15.42 -6.69 9.34
N LYS A 315 -14.87 -7.56 10.21
CA LYS A 315 -14.94 -7.40 11.67
C LYS A 315 -14.50 -6.00 12.10
N TYR A 316 -13.47 -5.47 11.45
CA TYR A 316 -12.96 -4.15 11.78
C TYR A 316 -13.88 -3.02 11.29
N LEU A 317 -14.49 -3.16 10.11
CA LEU A 317 -15.46 -2.18 9.59
C LEU A 317 -16.77 -2.18 10.40
N ASP A 318 -17.21 -3.34 10.88
CA ASP A 318 -18.46 -3.47 11.66
C ASP A 318 -18.31 -2.92 13.11
N ASN A 319 -17.08 -2.66 13.59
CA ASN A 319 -16.78 -2.13 14.93
C ASN A 319 -16.60 -0.59 14.95
N ILE A 320 -16.87 0.10 13.84
CA ILE A 320 -16.82 1.56 13.69
C ILE A 320 -18.24 2.12 13.60
#